data_9ba94b8ebd8d7e194701a59d93bd4817
#
_entry.id   9ba94b8ebd8d7e194701a59d93bd4817
#
_cell.length_a   1.000
_cell.length_b   1.000
_cell.length_c   1.000
_cell.angle_alpha   90.00
_cell.angle_beta   90.00
_cell.angle_gamma   90.00
#
_symmetry.space_group_name_H-M   'P 1'
#
loop_
_entity.id
_entity.type
_entity.pdbx_description
1 polymer ?
#
loop_
_entity_poly.entity_id
_entity_poly.type
_entity_poly.pdbx_seq_one_letter_code
_entity_poly.pdbx_strand_id
1 'polypeptide(L)'
;MKDSVIIVSGGLDSITLLYDKAETIALAISFDYGQNHGSKELPYAQYHCEKLGIPHITIPLSFMHEYFKSSLLDGAEAIPEGHYEEENMKSTVVPFRNGIMLAIATGIAESHELKRVYIANHGGDHTIYPDCRPEFIHAMNGATEAGTFVKVSVEAPYTKITKAEIVARGAALGIDYAKTWSCYKGSDVHCGKCGTCVERREAFEAAGVKDPTVYSED
;
A
#
# COMPACT_ATOMS: atom_id res chain seq x y z
N MET A 1 13.57 14.36 -13.41
CA MET A 1 14.21 13.11 -13.91
C MET A 1 13.52 11.95 -13.22
N LYS A 2 13.06 10.95 -13.96
CA LYS A 2 12.44 9.76 -13.37
C LYS A 2 13.55 8.82 -12.88
N ASP A 3 13.72 8.74 -11.56
CA ASP A 3 14.82 8.02 -10.91
C ASP A 3 14.34 7.15 -9.72
N SER A 4 13.04 6.87 -9.65
CA SER A 4 12.47 6.13 -8.53
C SER A 4 11.56 4.98 -8.96
N VAL A 5 11.50 3.97 -8.09
CA VAL A 5 10.50 2.91 -8.07
C VAL A 5 9.44 3.24 -7.02
N ILE A 6 8.20 2.86 -7.24
CA ILE A 6 7.15 2.93 -6.23
C ILE A 6 6.48 1.56 -6.05
N ILE A 7 6.18 1.19 -4.81
CA ILE A 7 5.34 0.05 -4.50
C ILE A 7 3.88 0.52 -4.49
N VAL A 8 3.03 -0.07 -5.33
CA VAL A 8 1.60 0.27 -5.42
C VAL A 8 0.75 -0.97 -5.22
N SER A 9 -0.25 -0.89 -4.34
CA SER A 9 -1.22 -1.96 -4.11
C SER A 9 -2.52 -1.80 -4.93
N GLY A 10 -2.90 -0.56 -5.22
CA GLY A 10 -4.24 -0.19 -5.71
C GLY A 10 -5.13 0.38 -4.61
N GLY A 11 -4.64 0.39 -3.37
CA GLY A 11 -5.26 1.03 -2.23
C GLY A 11 -5.07 2.55 -2.23
N LEU A 12 -5.91 3.24 -1.45
CA LEU A 12 -6.00 4.69 -1.37
C LEU A 12 -4.63 5.37 -1.17
N ASP A 13 -3.83 4.88 -0.21
CA ASP A 13 -2.57 5.51 0.20
C ASP A 13 -1.52 5.42 -0.91
N SER A 14 -1.34 4.21 -1.47
CA SER A 14 -0.36 3.94 -2.51
C SER A 14 -0.68 4.67 -3.82
N ILE A 15 -1.96 4.76 -4.16
CA ILE A 15 -2.41 5.51 -5.34
C ILE A 15 -2.22 7.01 -5.13
N THR A 16 -2.49 7.52 -3.93
CA THR A 16 -2.24 8.94 -3.64
C THR A 16 -0.75 9.27 -3.76
N LEU A 17 0.13 8.41 -3.24
CA LEU A 17 1.58 8.60 -3.36
C LEU A 17 2.05 8.48 -4.83
N LEU A 18 1.45 7.59 -5.61
CA LEU A 18 1.74 7.45 -7.04
C LEU A 18 1.50 8.77 -7.79
N TYR A 19 0.37 9.45 -7.54
CA TYR A 19 0.08 10.75 -8.13
C TYR A 19 0.99 11.86 -7.60
N ASP A 20 1.22 11.89 -6.28
CA ASP A 20 2.05 12.91 -5.62
C ASP A 20 3.52 12.89 -6.12
N LYS A 21 4.02 11.72 -6.51
CA LYS A 21 5.41 11.51 -6.97
C LYS A 21 5.54 11.20 -8.47
N ALA A 22 4.47 11.30 -9.26
CA ALA A 22 4.41 10.87 -10.66
C ALA A 22 5.58 11.38 -11.52
N GLU A 23 6.05 12.60 -11.28
CA GLU A 23 7.16 13.24 -12.01
C GLU A 23 8.52 12.53 -11.81
N THR A 24 8.68 11.79 -10.70
CA THR A 24 9.95 11.12 -10.34
C THR A 24 9.91 9.62 -10.59
N ILE A 25 8.73 9.01 -10.75
CA ILE A 25 8.57 7.57 -10.85
C ILE A 25 8.94 7.08 -12.25
N ALA A 26 9.91 6.19 -12.34
CA ALA A 26 10.30 5.47 -13.55
C ALA A 26 9.55 4.14 -13.70
N LEU A 27 9.22 3.46 -12.58
CA LEU A 27 8.59 2.16 -12.55
C LEU A 27 7.70 2.01 -11.31
N ALA A 28 6.48 1.49 -11.49
CA ALA A 28 5.60 1.05 -10.43
C ALA A 28 5.61 -0.47 -10.31
N ILE A 29 5.61 -0.99 -9.08
CA ILE A 29 5.63 -2.41 -8.77
C ILE A 29 4.45 -2.75 -7.87
N SER A 30 3.65 -3.72 -8.27
CA SER A 30 2.68 -4.39 -7.42
C SER A 30 3.16 -5.79 -7.06
N PHE A 31 2.68 -6.32 -5.94
CA PHE A 31 2.98 -7.67 -5.49
C PHE A 31 1.70 -8.48 -5.35
N ASP A 32 1.72 -9.68 -5.93
CA ASP A 32 0.71 -10.70 -5.73
C ASP A 32 1.27 -11.77 -4.78
N TYR A 33 0.79 -11.74 -3.52
CA TYR A 33 1.24 -12.65 -2.47
C TYR A 33 0.13 -13.59 -1.96
N GLY A 34 -0.96 -13.76 -2.74
CA GLY A 34 -2.11 -14.57 -2.38
C GLY A 34 -3.03 -13.89 -1.37
N GLN A 35 -3.11 -12.57 -1.40
CA GLN A 35 -4.05 -11.80 -0.58
C GLN A 35 -5.49 -11.94 -1.07
N ASN A 36 -6.45 -12.08 -0.14
CA ASN A 36 -7.89 -12.24 -0.42
C ASN A 36 -8.46 -11.19 -1.39
N HIS A 37 -7.94 -9.98 -1.34
CA HIS A 37 -8.40 -8.82 -2.11
C HIS A 37 -7.53 -8.49 -3.33
N GLY A 38 -6.54 -9.31 -3.66
CA GLY A 38 -5.60 -9.06 -4.75
C GLY A 38 -6.26 -8.87 -6.11
N SER A 39 -7.29 -9.69 -6.41
CA SER A 39 -8.08 -9.59 -7.65
C SER A 39 -8.85 -8.26 -7.79
N LYS A 40 -9.04 -7.52 -6.70
CA LYS A 40 -9.70 -6.21 -6.67
C LYS A 40 -8.69 -5.05 -6.69
N GLU A 41 -7.59 -5.17 -5.94
CA GLU A 41 -6.58 -4.11 -5.84
C GLU A 41 -5.71 -3.98 -7.09
N LEU A 42 -5.15 -5.09 -7.59
CA LEU A 42 -4.17 -5.07 -8.68
C LEU A 42 -4.69 -4.41 -9.97
N PRO A 43 -5.96 -4.62 -10.41
CA PRO A 43 -6.49 -3.90 -11.56
C PRO A 43 -6.56 -2.38 -11.37
N TYR A 44 -6.77 -1.89 -10.15
CA TYR A 44 -6.75 -0.45 -9.89
C TYR A 44 -5.33 0.13 -9.88
N ALA A 45 -4.35 -0.61 -9.38
CA ALA A 45 -2.95 -0.21 -9.50
C ALA A 45 -2.56 -0.06 -10.99
N GLN A 46 -2.89 -1.05 -11.81
CA GLN A 46 -2.66 -1.01 -13.25
C GLN A 46 -3.36 0.19 -13.91
N TYR A 47 -4.67 0.39 -13.65
CA TYR A 47 -5.46 1.49 -14.19
C TYR A 47 -4.81 2.85 -13.93
N HIS A 48 -4.37 3.14 -12.71
CA HIS A 48 -3.78 4.42 -12.37
C HIS A 48 -2.38 4.59 -12.97
N CYS A 49 -1.58 3.52 -13.04
CA CYS A 49 -0.29 3.56 -13.72
C CYS A 49 -0.44 3.85 -15.22
N GLU A 50 -1.38 3.19 -15.90
CA GLU A 50 -1.69 3.43 -17.31
C GLU A 50 -2.15 4.88 -17.54
N LYS A 51 -3.06 5.40 -16.68
CA LYS A 51 -3.55 6.78 -16.76
C LYS A 51 -2.44 7.82 -16.64
N LEU A 52 -1.40 7.53 -15.85
CA LEU A 52 -0.22 8.41 -15.66
C LEU A 52 0.91 8.12 -16.64
N GLY A 53 0.79 7.11 -17.50
CA GLY A 53 1.86 6.69 -18.43
C GLY A 53 3.11 6.20 -17.70
N ILE A 54 2.94 5.56 -16.53
CA ILE A 54 4.00 4.98 -15.71
C ILE A 54 4.06 3.48 -15.98
N PRO A 55 5.22 2.92 -16.39
CA PRO A 55 5.40 1.47 -16.53
C PRO A 55 5.05 0.75 -15.22
N HIS A 56 4.31 -0.36 -15.32
CA HIS A 56 3.85 -1.12 -14.17
C HIS A 56 4.12 -2.60 -14.35
N ILE A 57 4.63 -3.26 -13.32
CA ILE A 57 4.83 -4.72 -13.27
C ILE A 57 4.18 -5.30 -12.01
N THR A 58 3.69 -6.53 -12.10
CA THR A 58 3.23 -7.29 -10.95
C THR A 58 4.17 -8.46 -10.70
N ILE A 59 4.67 -8.59 -9.47
CA ILE A 59 5.60 -9.64 -9.05
C ILE A 59 4.88 -10.66 -8.18
N PRO A 60 4.85 -11.95 -8.58
CA PRO A 60 4.25 -12.98 -7.75
C PRO A 60 5.16 -13.34 -6.57
N LEU A 61 4.58 -13.38 -5.37
CA LEU A 61 5.22 -13.82 -4.12
C LEU A 61 4.47 -15.02 -3.54
N SER A 62 4.21 -16.04 -4.34
CA SER A 62 3.38 -17.21 -4.00
C SER A 62 3.84 -17.94 -2.74
N PHE A 63 5.15 -17.92 -2.43
CA PHE A 63 5.70 -18.49 -1.21
C PHE A 63 5.10 -17.88 0.07
N MET A 64 4.65 -16.62 0.04
CA MET A 64 4.04 -16.00 1.21
C MET A 64 2.70 -16.64 1.55
N HIS A 65 1.91 -16.99 0.54
CA HIS A 65 0.67 -17.76 0.75
C HIS A 65 0.96 -19.18 1.28
N GLU A 66 2.04 -19.80 0.84
CA GLU A 66 2.38 -21.17 1.21
C GLU A 66 2.95 -21.28 2.64
N TYR A 67 3.80 -20.34 3.06
CA TYR A 67 4.59 -20.44 4.28
C TYR A 67 4.19 -19.46 5.38
N PHE A 68 3.40 -18.41 5.11
CA PHE A 68 3.05 -17.39 6.09
C PHE A 68 1.63 -17.61 6.61
N LYS A 69 1.38 -17.11 7.82
CA LYS A 69 0.05 -17.15 8.46
C LYS A 69 -0.45 -15.73 8.65
N SER A 70 -1.60 -15.43 8.04
CA SER A 70 -2.32 -14.16 8.21
C SER A 70 -3.75 -14.32 7.72
N SER A 71 -4.70 -13.66 8.37
CA SER A 71 -6.10 -13.61 7.89
C SER A 71 -6.26 -12.88 6.55
N LEU A 72 -5.23 -12.16 6.07
CA LEU A 72 -5.25 -11.53 4.73
C LEU A 72 -4.95 -12.50 3.59
N LEU A 73 -4.45 -13.71 3.86
CA LEU A 73 -4.10 -14.68 2.83
C LEU A 73 -5.29 -15.57 2.49
N ASP A 74 -5.42 -15.95 1.21
CA ASP A 74 -6.52 -16.78 0.72
C ASP A 74 -6.66 -18.10 1.51
N GLY A 75 -7.92 -18.44 1.89
CA GLY A 75 -8.22 -19.65 2.65
C GLY A 75 -7.85 -19.61 4.14
N ALA A 76 -7.40 -18.46 4.65
CA ALA A 76 -7.10 -18.28 6.08
C ALA A 76 -8.37 -18.01 6.92
N GLU A 77 -8.16 -17.67 8.20
CA GLU A 77 -9.22 -17.31 9.13
C GLU A 77 -10.00 -16.06 8.66
N ALA A 78 -11.21 -15.88 9.20
CA ALA A 78 -12.07 -14.73 8.85
C ALA A 78 -11.39 -13.40 9.16
N ILE A 79 -11.55 -12.45 8.26
CA ILE A 79 -11.07 -11.06 8.44
C ILE A 79 -11.81 -10.44 9.65
N PRO A 80 -11.09 -9.91 10.65
CA PRO A 80 -11.71 -9.25 11.80
C PRO A 80 -12.50 -8.00 11.37
N GLU A 81 -13.56 -7.71 12.13
CA GLU A 81 -14.36 -6.49 12.01
C GLU A 81 -14.07 -5.56 13.19
N GLY A 82 -14.37 -4.27 13.05
CA GLY A 82 -14.14 -3.25 14.07
C GLY A 82 -13.12 -2.19 13.67
N HIS A 83 -12.64 -1.42 14.64
CA HIS A 83 -11.69 -0.34 14.39
C HIS A 83 -10.30 -0.89 14.04
N TYR A 84 -9.59 -0.15 13.18
CA TYR A 84 -8.30 -0.54 12.64
C TYR A 84 -7.20 -0.74 13.72
N GLU A 85 -7.30 -0.05 14.85
CA GLU A 85 -6.32 -0.10 15.93
C GLU A 85 -6.58 -1.20 16.98
N GLU A 86 -7.65 -1.99 16.83
CA GLU A 86 -7.99 -3.04 17.79
C GLU A 86 -6.99 -4.22 17.75
N GLU A 87 -6.82 -4.87 18.89
CA GLU A 87 -5.84 -5.96 19.04
C GLU A 87 -6.12 -7.17 18.12
N ASN A 88 -7.40 -7.42 17.79
CA ASN A 88 -7.81 -8.45 16.84
C ASN A 88 -7.24 -8.24 15.43
N MET A 89 -6.92 -7.00 15.07
CA MET A 89 -6.29 -6.66 13.78
C MET A 89 -4.87 -7.24 13.64
N LYS A 90 -4.23 -7.70 14.71
CA LYS A 90 -2.93 -8.37 14.63
C LYS A 90 -2.96 -9.63 13.75
N SER A 91 -4.12 -10.29 13.62
CA SER A 91 -4.28 -11.43 12.70
C SER A 91 -4.10 -11.07 11.24
N THR A 92 -4.27 -9.78 10.88
CA THR A 92 -4.07 -9.27 9.51
C THR A 92 -2.61 -9.00 9.17
N VAL A 93 -1.70 -9.07 10.13
CA VAL A 93 -0.27 -8.88 9.86
C VAL A 93 0.26 -10.04 9.01
N VAL A 94 0.74 -9.73 7.81
CA VAL A 94 1.55 -10.65 7.02
C VAL A 94 3.01 -10.45 7.46
N PRO A 95 3.67 -11.45 8.05
CA PRO A 95 4.97 -11.25 8.70
C PRO A 95 6.02 -10.65 7.79
N PHE A 96 6.60 -9.51 8.20
CA PHE A 96 7.70 -8.82 7.51
C PHE A 96 7.44 -8.52 6.01
N ARG A 97 6.17 -8.36 5.63
CA ARG A 97 5.74 -8.19 4.23
C ARG A 97 6.41 -6.99 3.58
N ASN A 98 6.40 -5.83 4.23
CA ASN A 98 6.99 -4.61 3.69
C ASN A 98 8.51 -4.73 3.55
N GLY A 99 9.19 -5.44 4.46
CA GLY A 99 10.62 -5.71 4.35
C GLY A 99 10.97 -6.52 3.11
N ILE A 100 10.22 -7.58 2.83
CA ILE A 100 10.40 -8.43 1.65
C ILE A 100 10.14 -7.62 0.37
N MET A 101 9.03 -6.88 0.32
CA MET A 101 8.68 -6.05 -0.84
C MET A 101 9.72 -4.96 -1.10
N LEU A 102 10.20 -4.28 -0.05
CA LEU A 102 11.24 -3.26 -0.15
C LEU A 102 12.57 -3.86 -0.62
N ALA A 103 12.96 -5.05 -0.15
CA ALA A 103 14.18 -5.72 -0.60
C ALA A 103 14.13 -6.05 -2.11
N ILE A 104 13.00 -6.57 -2.60
CA ILE A 104 12.80 -6.86 -4.02
C ILE A 104 12.79 -5.57 -4.86
N ALA A 105 12.03 -4.57 -4.43
CA ALA A 105 11.96 -3.29 -5.12
C ALA A 105 13.32 -2.58 -5.17
N THR A 106 14.14 -2.72 -4.12
CA THR A 106 15.53 -2.22 -4.08
C THR A 106 16.41 -2.93 -5.10
N GLY A 107 16.34 -4.26 -5.20
CA GLY A 107 17.11 -5.00 -6.20
C GLY A 107 16.74 -4.62 -7.64
N ILE A 108 15.45 -4.35 -7.88
CA ILE A 108 14.98 -3.85 -9.18
C ILE A 108 15.47 -2.42 -9.43
N ALA A 109 15.38 -1.54 -8.43
CA ALA A 109 15.90 -0.18 -8.53
C ALA A 109 17.40 -0.18 -8.87
N GLU A 110 18.20 -0.97 -8.17
CA GLU A 110 19.63 -1.17 -8.43
C GLU A 110 19.88 -1.62 -9.88
N SER A 111 19.15 -2.64 -10.36
CA SER A 111 19.30 -3.19 -11.72
C SER A 111 18.99 -2.18 -12.82
N HIS A 112 18.20 -1.16 -12.52
CA HIS A 112 17.81 -0.09 -13.45
C HIS A 112 18.52 1.24 -13.16
N GLU A 113 19.52 1.26 -12.29
CA GLU A 113 20.25 2.46 -11.86
C GLU A 113 19.35 3.56 -11.27
N LEU A 114 18.20 3.15 -10.70
CA LEU A 114 17.27 4.04 -10.02
C LEU A 114 17.68 4.23 -8.56
N LYS A 115 17.44 5.41 -8.02
CA LYS A 115 18.03 5.84 -6.74
C LYS A 115 17.08 5.74 -5.55
N ARG A 116 15.79 5.53 -5.78
CA ARG A 116 14.79 5.58 -4.71
C ARG A 116 13.73 4.51 -4.85
N VAL A 117 13.25 4.03 -3.70
CA VAL A 117 12.04 3.19 -3.59
C VAL A 117 11.06 3.90 -2.68
N TYR A 118 9.86 4.17 -3.17
CA TYR A 118 8.75 4.75 -2.41
C TYR A 118 7.81 3.68 -1.88
N ILE A 119 7.39 3.86 -0.61
CA ILE A 119 6.31 3.09 0.03
C ILE A 119 5.35 4.05 0.75
N ALA A 120 4.05 3.71 0.79
CA ALA A 120 2.97 4.60 1.24
C ALA A 120 2.41 4.25 2.62
N ASN A 121 3.23 3.74 3.54
CA ASN A 121 2.79 3.56 4.92
C ASN A 121 2.57 4.92 5.61
N HIS A 122 1.55 5.02 6.47
CA HIS A 122 1.16 6.25 7.15
C HIS A 122 1.13 6.11 8.68
N GLY A 123 0.83 7.21 9.39
CA GLY A 123 0.88 7.26 10.86
C GLY A 123 -0.03 6.25 11.56
N GLY A 124 -1.21 5.95 11.01
CA GLY A 124 -2.16 4.97 11.57
C GLY A 124 -1.67 3.52 11.53
N ASP A 125 -0.78 3.17 10.60
CA ASP A 125 -0.27 1.80 10.47
C ASP A 125 0.64 1.37 11.63
N HIS A 126 1.23 2.31 12.36
CA HIS A 126 2.30 2.06 13.31
C HIS A 126 1.88 1.20 14.51
N THR A 127 0.61 1.25 14.88
CA THR A 127 0.08 0.51 16.03
C THR A 127 0.08 -0.99 15.78
N ILE A 128 -0.33 -1.41 14.57
CA ILE A 128 -0.55 -2.82 14.23
C ILE A 128 0.64 -3.42 13.46
N TYR A 129 1.22 -2.66 12.52
CA TYR A 129 2.23 -3.17 11.59
C TYR A 129 3.64 -2.70 11.96
N PRO A 130 4.48 -3.57 12.56
CA PRO A 130 5.84 -3.20 12.95
C PRO A 130 6.70 -2.71 11.78
N ASP A 131 6.47 -3.27 10.59
CA ASP A 131 7.19 -2.95 9.35
C ASP A 131 6.64 -1.71 8.60
N CYS A 132 5.77 -0.93 9.27
CA CYS A 132 5.35 0.40 8.84
C CYS A 132 5.96 1.53 9.69
N ARG A 133 6.61 1.20 10.81
CA ARG A 133 7.10 2.19 11.78
C ARG A 133 8.29 2.99 11.26
N PRO A 134 8.46 4.25 11.72
CA PRO A 134 9.58 5.10 11.29
C PRO A 134 10.95 4.46 11.50
N GLU A 135 11.16 3.78 12.65
CA GLU A 135 12.42 3.09 12.97
C GLU A 135 12.71 1.93 12.01
N PHE A 136 11.67 1.20 11.56
CA PHE A 136 11.83 0.17 10.56
C PHE A 136 12.24 0.75 9.20
N ILE A 137 11.55 1.79 8.74
CA ILE A 137 11.87 2.47 7.48
C ILE A 137 13.30 3.03 7.51
N HIS A 138 13.70 3.65 8.62
CA HIS A 138 15.07 4.15 8.80
C HIS A 138 16.11 3.01 8.72
N ALA A 139 15.87 1.88 9.37
CA ALA A 139 16.77 0.73 9.32
C ALA A 139 16.85 0.12 7.91
N MET A 140 15.71 -0.01 7.22
CA MET A 140 15.66 -0.49 5.83
C MET A 140 16.42 0.46 4.90
N ASN A 141 16.24 1.78 5.03
CA ASN A 141 17.00 2.76 4.26
C ASN A 141 18.50 2.59 4.47
N GLY A 142 18.96 2.47 5.71
CA GLY A 142 20.36 2.23 5.99
C GLY A 142 20.91 0.94 5.36
N ALA A 143 20.12 -0.14 5.41
CA ALA A 143 20.50 -1.42 4.82
C ALA A 143 20.58 -1.34 3.29
N THR A 144 19.62 -0.69 2.63
CA THR A 144 19.57 -0.57 1.16
C THR A 144 20.67 0.35 0.64
N GLU A 145 20.93 1.49 1.28
CA GLU A 145 22.04 2.38 0.95
C GLU A 145 23.40 1.69 1.10
N ALA A 146 23.59 0.90 2.16
CA ALA A 146 24.84 0.17 2.39
C ALA A 146 25.01 -1.03 1.46
N GLY A 147 23.89 -1.66 1.03
CA GLY A 147 23.88 -2.90 0.26
C GLY A 147 23.82 -2.71 -1.26
N THR A 148 23.77 -1.47 -1.77
CA THR A 148 23.67 -1.19 -3.21
C THR A 148 24.77 -0.24 -3.69
N PHE A 149 25.25 -0.43 -4.92
CA PHE A 149 26.26 0.44 -5.53
C PHE A 149 25.74 1.84 -5.81
N VAL A 150 24.46 1.96 -6.27
CA VAL A 150 23.84 3.27 -6.55
C VAL A 150 23.27 3.93 -5.29
N LYS A 151 23.41 3.27 -4.12
CA LYS A 151 22.92 3.75 -2.82
C LYS A 151 21.42 4.05 -2.84
N VAL A 152 20.65 3.01 -3.16
CA VAL A 152 19.19 3.11 -3.23
C VAL A 152 18.63 3.52 -1.88
N SER A 153 17.91 4.65 -1.82
CA SER A 153 17.20 5.09 -0.63
C SER A 153 15.77 4.55 -0.58
N VAL A 154 15.28 4.24 0.62
CA VAL A 154 13.89 3.91 0.90
C VAL A 154 13.21 5.14 1.51
N GLU A 155 12.15 5.59 0.88
CA GLU A 155 11.41 6.78 1.29
C GLU A 155 9.92 6.45 1.56
N ALA A 156 9.42 6.85 2.71
CA ALA A 156 8.03 6.72 3.13
C ALA A 156 7.44 8.10 3.49
N PRO A 157 7.07 8.93 2.48
CA PRO A 157 6.71 10.32 2.70
C PRO A 157 5.49 10.53 3.59
N TYR A 158 4.64 9.51 3.73
CA TYR A 158 3.38 9.60 4.47
C TYR A 158 3.48 9.11 5.91
N THR A 159 4.64 8.65 6.36
CA THR A 159 4.85 8.08 7.71
C THR A 159 4.36 8.98 8.86
N LYS A 160 4.35 10.31 8.67
CA LYS A 160 3.98 11.28 9.71
C LYS A 160 2.64 11.97 9.48
N ILE A 161 1.89 11.59 8.47
CA ILE A 161 0.59 12.19 8.16
C ILE A 161 -0.54 11.19 8.39
N THR A 162 -1.73 11.71 8.61
CA THR A 162 -2.95 10.93 8.82
C THR A 162 -3.55 10.48 7.49
N LYS A 163 -4.38 9.46 7.53
CA LYS A 163 -5.12 9.02 6.35
C LYS A 163 -6.08 10.12 5.82
N ALA A 164 -6.63 10.95 6.69
CA ALA A 164 -7.44 12.10 6.29
C ALA A 164 -6.63 13.12 5.46
N GLU A 165 -5.39 13.40 5.87
CA GLU A 165 -4.49 14.27 5.10
C GLU A 165 -4.11 13.66 3.74
N ILE A 166 -3.98 12.32 3.66
CA ILE A 166 -3.77 11.61 2.39
C ILE A 166 -4.99 11.76 1.49
N VAL A 167 -6.21 11.56 2.02
CA VAL A 167 -7.46 11.76 1.27
C VAL A 167 -7.57 13.18 0.74
N ALA A 168 -7.34 14.19 1.58
CA ALA A 168 -7.39 15.59 1.17
C ALA A 168 -6.38 15.89 0.04
N ARG A 169 -5.15 15.36 0.17
CA ARG A 169 -4.10 15.49 -0.85
C ARG A 169 -4.50 14.87 -2.17
N GLY A 170 -5.01 13.65 -2.17
CA GLY A 170 -5.43 12.97 -3.39
C GLY A 170 -6.65 13.61 -4.04
N ALA A 171 -7.59 14.15 -3.26
CA ALA A 171 -8.70 14.95 -3.78
C ALA A 171 -8.19 16.20 -4.51
N ALA A 172 -7.20 16.90 -3.96
CA ALA A 172 -6.56 18.05 -4.60
C ALA A 172 -5.80 17.67 -5.88
N LEU A 173 -5.27 16.43 -5.97
CA LEU A 173 -4.62 15.88 -7.16
C LEU A 173 -5.63 15.33 -8.21
N GLY A 174 -6.93 15.38 -7.94
CA GLY A 174 -7.99 14.93 -8.84
C GLY A 174 -8.04 13.41 -9.01
N ILE A 175 -7.69 12.65 -7.96
CA ILE A 175 -7.76 11.18 -7.97
C ILE A 175 -9.22 10.73 -7.94
N ASP A 176 -9.57 9.81 -8.84
CA ASP A 176 -10.84 9.09 -8.78
C ASP A 176 -10.74 7.96 -7.76
N TYR A 177 -11.13 8.25 -6.52
CA TYR A 177 -11.13 7.26 -5.44
C TYR A 177 -12.16 6.14 -5.59
N ALA A 178 -13.12 6.24 -6.51
CA ALA A 178 -13.96 5.09 -6.88
C ALA A 178 -13.16 3.97 -7.57
N LYS A 179 -11.97 4.29 -8.05
CA LYS A 179 -10.99 3.37 -8.66
C LYS A 179 -9.85 2.99 -7.71
N THR A 180 -10.13 2.91 -6.40
CA THR A 180 -9.21 2.40 -5.38
C THR A 180 -9.92 1.36 -4.52
N TRP A 181 -9.16 0.40 -3.98
CA TRP A 181 -9.72 -0.66 -3.15
C TRP A 181 -9.15 -0.60 -1.73
N SER A 182 -9.97 -0.81 -0.71
CA SER A 182 -9.53 -0.87 0.69
C SER A 182 -9.98 -2.13 1.42
N CYS A 183 -11.11 -2.74 1.02
CA CYS A 183 -11.72 -3.84 1.75
C CYS A 183 -10.86 -5.11 1.73
N TYR A 184 -10.50 -5.62 2.90
CA TYR A 184 -9.73 -6.85 3.03
C TYR A 184 -10.49 -8.12 2.64
N LYS A 185 -11.84 -8.10 2.62
CA LYS A 185 -12.65 -9.30 2.31
C LYS A 185 -12.65 -9.67 0.82
N GLY A 186 -12.26 -8.77 -0.09
CA GLY A 186 -12.19 -9.04 -1.52
C GLY A 186 -13.54 -9.33 -2.21
N SER A 187 -14.67 -8.99 -1.58
CA SER A 187 -16.03 -9.14 -2.12
C SER A 187 -16.27 -8.22 -3.32
N ASP A 188 -17.45 -8.27 -3.94
CA ASP A 188 -17.77 -7.41 -5.10
C ASP A 188 -17.88 -5.93 -4.74
N VAL A 189 -18.25 -5.63 -3.50
CA VAL A 189 -18.31 -4.29 -2.92
C VAL A 189 -17.58 -4.27 -1.59
N HIS A 190 -17.22 -3.09 -1.09
CA HIS A 190 -16.59 -2.94 0.22
C HIS A 190 -17.55 -3.40 1.33
N CYS A 191 -17.09 -4.21 2.28
CA CYS A 191 -17.95 -4.75 3.34
C CYS A 191 -18.42 -3.70 4.35
N GLY A 192 -17.76 -2.56 4.45
CA GLY A 192 -18.08 -1.49 5.40
C GLY A 192 -17.71 -1.75 6.86
N LYS A 193 -17.28 -2.97 7.22
CA LYS A 193 -17.12 -3.44 8.62
C LYS A 193 -15.69 -3.84 9.00
N CYS A 194 -14.83 -4.23 8.05
CA CYS A 194 -13.43 -4.52 8.35
C CYS A 194 -12.66 -3.23 8.67
N GLY A 195 -11.56 -3.35 9.40
CA GLY A 195 -10.80 -2.20 9.91
C GLY A 195 -10.46 -1.16 8.84
N THR A 196 -10.02 -1.60 7.65
CA THR A 196 -9.70 -0.66 6.55
C THR A 196 -10.93 0.00 5.91
N CYS A 197 -12.10 -0.62 5.95
CA CYS A 197 -13.34 0.03 5.53
C CYS A 197 -13.79 1.10 6.53
N VAL A 198 -13.69 0.81 7.82
CA VAL A 198 -13.99 1.78 8.90
C VAL A 198 -13.04 2.97 8.79
N GLU A 199 -11.74 2.72 8.77
CA GLU A 199 -10.70 3.74 8.65
C GLU A 199 -10.86 4.60 7.38
N ARG A 200 -11.25 3.98 6.25
CA ARG A 200 -11.52 4.71 5.01
C ARG A 200 -12.66 5.71 5.19
N ARG A 201 -13.82 5.28 5.74
CA ARG A 201 -14.97 6.17 6.00
C ARG A 201 -14.59 7.35 6.89
N GLU A 202 -13.91 7.05 8.02
CA GLU A 202 -13.45 8.06 8.97
C GLU A 202 -12.48 9.06 8.32
N ALA A 203 -11.56 8.59 7.47
CA ALA A 203 -10.62 9.43 6.77
C ALA A 203 -11.30 10.39 5.77
N PHE A 204 -12.27 9.92 5.00
CA PHE A 204 -13.05 10.76 4.08
C PHE A 204 -13.90 11.79 4.83
N GLU A 205 -14.56 11.39 5.94
CA GLU A 205 -15.32 12.29 6.80
C GLU A 205 -14.44 13.37 7.40
N ALA A 206 -13.31 12.99 8.00
CA ALA A 206 -12.37 13.93 8.62
C ALA A 206 -11.71 14.89 7.60
N ALA A 207 -11.52 14.42 6.36
CA ALA A 207 -11.01 15.25 5.26
C ALA A 207 -12.07 16.19 4.66
N GLY A 208 -13.34 16.02 5.00
CA GLY A 208 -14.45 16.78 4.38
C GLY A 208 -14.63 16.45 2.89
N VAL A 209 -14.20 15.27 2.44
CA VAL A 209 -14.28 14.79 1.06
C VAL A 209 -15.36 13.72 0.97
N LYS A 210 -16.21 13.78 -0.06
CA LYS A 210 -17.22 12.74 -0.26
C LYS A 210 -16.54 11.41 -0.63
N ASP A 211 -16.81 10.34 0.14
CA ASP A 211 -16.37 8.99 -0.20
C ASP A 211 -17.20 8.45 -1.38
N PRO A 212 -16.59 8.12 -2.52
CA PRO A 212 -17.30 7.56 -3.68
C PRO A 212 -17.49 6.04 -3.58
N THR A 213 -17.05 5.42 -2.48
CA THR A 213 -17.06 3.95 -2.32
C THR A 213 -18.48 3.42 -2.15
N VAL A 214 -18.76 2.32 -2.85
CA VAL A 214 -19.98 1.54 -2.63
C VAL A 214 -19.69 0.49 -1.54
N TYR A 215 -20.49 0.53 -0.48
CA TYR A 215 -20.44 -0.43 0.62
C TYR A 215 -21.63 -1.38 0.55
N SER A 216 -21.44 -2.62 1.05
CA SER A 216 -22.58 -3.53 1.22
C SER A 216 -23.60 -2.91 2.20
N GLU A 217 -24.88 -3.05 1.87
CA GLU A 217 -25.94 -2.75 2.83
C GLU A 217 -25.87 -3.75 3.99
N ASP A 218 -26.24 -3.29 5.20
CA ASP A 218 -26.26 -4.13 6.42
C ASP A 218 -27.39 -5.18 6.38
#